data_5559068cf3334fa0b61e0768d9a27e5a
#
_entry.id   5559068cf3334fa0b61e0768d9a27e5a
#
_cell.length_a   1.000
_cell.length_b   1.000
_cell.length_c   1.000
_cell.angle_alpha   90.00
_cell.angle_beta   90.00
_cell.angle_gamma   90.00
#
_symmetry.space_group_name_H-M   'P 1'
#
loop_
_entity.id
_entity.type
_entity.pdbx_description
1 polymer ?
#
loop_
_entity_poly.entity_id
_entity_poly.type
_entity_poly.pdbx_seq_one_letter_code
_entity_poly.pdbx_strand_id
1 'polypeptide(L)'
;VKMAETCPIFYDVFFAVANGNELLLDLSLTKVNATEPERTAMKKIQDCYVENGLISRVLDGLVMTTISSSKDCMGEAVQNTVEDLKLNTLGREICPAVKRDVDLFLTGTPDEYVEQVAQYKALPVVLENARILKNCVDAKMTEEDKENALSLLDKIYTSPLC
;
A
#
# COMPACT_ATOMS: atom_id res chain seq x y z
N VAL A 1 6.07 -15.75 -8.18
CA VAL A 1 5.85 -14.37 -8.51
C VAL A 1 6.63 -13.47 -7.59
N LYS A 2 7.34 -12.56 -8.17
CA LYS A 2 8.28 -11.74 -7.43
C LYS A 2 7.80 -10.34 -7.26
N MET A 3 6.76 -10.19 -6.52
CA MET A 3 6.19 -8.87 -6.34
C MET A 3 6.93 -8.02 -5.34
N ALA A 4 7.67 -8.64 -4.42
CA ALA A 4 8.27 -7.90 -3.33
C ALA A 4 9.63 -7.33 -3.66
N GLU A 5 10.03 -7.39 -4.91
CA GLU A 5 11.35 -6.94 -5.26
C GLU A 5 11.45 -5.45 -5.50
N THR A 6 10.32 -4.80 -5.74
CA THR A 6 10.32 -3.35 -5.91
C THR A 6 9.95 -2.70 -4.60
N CYS A 7 10.77 -1.77 -4.15
CA CYS A 7 10.55 -1.00 -2.94
C CYS A 7 10.25 -1.86 -1.71
N PRO A 8 11.24 -2.64 -1.25
CA PRO A 8 11.01 -3.53 -0.10
C PRO A 8 10.50 -2.82 1.14
N ILE A 9 10.96 -1.60 1.39
CA ILE A 9 10.54 -0.89 2.60
C ILE A 9 9.04 -0.57 2.57
N PHE A 10 8.48 -0.35 1.38
CA PHE A 10 7.04 -0.14 1.28
C PHE A 10 6.27 -1.36 1.79
N TYR A 11 6.69 -2.55 1.34
CA TYR A 11 5.99 -3.77 1.74
C TYR A 11 6.20 -4.08 3.20
N ASP A 12 7.38 -3.75 3.76
CA ASP A 12 7.60 -3.91 5.20
C ASP A 12 6.60 -3.08 5.98
N VAL A 13 6.41 -1.82 5.57
CA VAL A 13 5.46 -0.94 6.24
C VAL A 13 4.04 -1.44 6.02
N PHE A 14 3.71 -1.79 4.78
CA PHE A 14 2.36 -2.26 4.48
C PHE A 14 1.98 -3.49 5.30
N PHE A 15 2.87 -4.48 5.36
CA PHE A 15 2.57 -5.69 6.10
C PHE A 15 2.50 -5.45 7.60
N ALA A 16 3.32 -4.55 8.12
CA ALA A 16 3.23 -4.20 9.54
C ALA A 16 1.89 -3.53 9.86
N VAL A 17 1.43 -2.65 8.98
CA VAL A 17 0.13 -2.01 9.13
C VAL A 17 -0.99 -3.04 9.05
N ALA A 18 -0.97 -3.86 8.01
CA ALA A 18 -2.06 -4.81 7.78
C ALA A 18 -2.13 -5.88 8.87
N ASN A 19 -0.99 -6.29 9.39
CA ASN A 19 -0.96 -7.31 10.44
C ASN A 19 -1.21 -6.75 11.83
N GLY A 20 -1.28 -5.44 11.98
CA GLY A 20 -1.54 -4.82 13.27
C GLY A 20 -0.38 -4.91 14.24
N ASN A 21 0.82 -5.10 13.75
CA ASN A 21 2.00 -5.24 14.58
C ASN A 21 2.65 -3.88 14.81
N GLU A 22 2.39 -3.30 15.98
CA GLU A 22 2.87 -1.95 16.27
C GLU A 22 4.38 -1.87 16.35
N LEU A 23 5.01 -2.90 16.90
CA LEU A 23 6.46 -2.90 17.01
C LEU A 23 7.13 -2.91 15.64
N LEU A 24 6.67 -3.79 14.77
CA LEU A 24 7.23 -3.85 13.41
C LEU A 24 6.97 -2.55 12.65
N LEU A 25 5.80 -1.97 12.86
CA LEU A 25 5.49 -0.70 12.21
C LEU A 25 6.47 0.38 12.68
N ASP A 26 6.66 0.51 13.99
CA ASP A 26 7.58 1.50 14.52
C ASP A 26 9.01 1.29 14.01
N LEU A 27 9.45 0.04 13.95
CA LEU A 27 10.79 -0.26 13.44
C LEU A 27 10.92 0.12 11.97
N SER A 28 9.91 -0.20 11.17
CA SER A 28 9.94 0.13 9.74
C SER A 28 9.91 1.64 9.54
N LEU A 29 9.11 2.34 10.31
CA LEU A 29 9.01 3.80 10.19
C LEU A 29 10.29 4.50 10.64
N THR A 30 11.01 3.91 11.60
CA THR A 30 12.30 4.46 12.03
C THR A 30 13.30 4.43 10.89
N LYS A 31 13.23 3.42 10.03
CA LYS A 31 14.16 3.30 8.91
C LYS A 31 14.01 4.44 7.90
N VAL A 32 12.87 5.08 7.86
CA VAL A 32 12.63 6.20 6.95
C VAL A 32 12.50 7.54 7.67
N ASN A 33 12.88 7.58 8.95
CA ASN A 33 12.87 8.81 9.74
C ASN A 33 11.50 9.47 9.82
N ALA A 34 10.48 8.66 10.06
CA ALA A 34 9.12 9.17 10.19
C ALA A 34 9.00 10.10 11.38
N THR A 35 8.29 11.21 11.20
CA THR A 35 7.98 12.14 12.29
C THR A 35 6.86 11.57 13.14
N GLU A 36 6.62 12.17 14.30
CA GLU A 36 5.51 11.73 15.16
C GLU A 36 4.16 11.88 14.48
N PRO A 37 3.85 13.01 13.82
CA PRO A 37 2.57 13.09 13.10
C PRO A 37 2.42 12.02 12.03
N GLU A 38 3.51 11.68 11.33
CA GLU A 38 3.48 10.63 10.32
C GLU A 38 3.21 9.28 10.95
N ARG A 39 3.84 8.99 12.09
CA ARG A 39 3.61 7.74 12.81
C ARG A 39 2.16 7.64 13.31
N THR A 40 1.63 8.75 13.80
CA THR A 40 0.25 8.79 14.24
C THR A 40 -0.71 8.47 13.11
N ALA A 41 -0.47 9.06 11.94
CA ALA A 41 -1.30 8.81 10.77
C ALA A 41 -1.29 7.33 10.39
N MET A 42 -0.11 6.72 10.37
CA MET A 42 0.00 5.31 10.00
C MET A 42 -0.67 4.41 11.02
N LYS A 43 -0.61 4.78 12.30
CA LYS A 43 -1.28 3.98 13.34
C LYS A 43 -2.79 4.03 13.22
N LYS A 44 -3.34 5.13 12.76
CA LYS A 44 -4.78 5.21 12.52
C LYS A 44 -5.19 4.26 11.41
N ILE A 45 -4.38 4.18 10.36
CA ILE A 45 -4.65 3.20 9.29
C ILE A 45 -4.56 1.78 9.85
N GLN A 46 -3.53 1.51 10.64
CA GLN A 46 -3.35 0.20 11.26
C GLN A 46 -4.56 -0.18 12.11
N ASP A 47 -5.10 0.79 12.85
CA ASP A 47 -6.26 0.54 13.69
C ASP A 47 -7.46 0.07 12.88
N CYS A 48 -7.62 0.58 11.66
CA CYS A 48 -8.70 0.13 10.81
C CYS A 48 -8.57 -1.33 10.45
N TYR A 49 -7.35 -1.79 10.17
CA TYR A 49 -7.12 -3.21 9.89
C TYR A 49 -7.36 -4.06 11.14
N VAL A 50 -6.92 -3.59 12.30
CA VAL A 50 -7.12 -4.32 13.54
C VAL A 50 -8.60 -4.44 13.86
N GLU A 51 -9.35 -3.35 13.74
CA GLU A 51 -10.76 -3.32 14.08
C GLU A 51 -11.59 -4.23 13.18
N ASN A 52 -11.19 -4.36 11.94
CA ASN A 52 -11.97 -5.14 10.98
C ASN A 52 -11.59 -6.63 10.95
N GLY A 53 -10.52 -6.99 11.66
CA GLY A 53 -10.23 -8.39 11.93
C GLY A 53 -9.37 -9.08 10.89
N LEU A 54 -9.11 -10.36 11.15
CA LEU A 54 -8.17 -11.14 10.37
C LEU A 54 -8.61 -11.33 8.92
N ILE A 55 -9.90 -11.56 8.70
CA ILE A 55 -10.39 -11.79 7.34
C ILE A 55 -10.18 -10.54 6.49
N SER A 56 -10.38 -9.37 7.08
CA SER A 56 -10.16 -8.12 6.37
C SER A 56 -8.70 -7.98 5.94
N ARG A 57 -7.78 -8.38 6.81
CA ARG A 57 -6.36 -8.33 6.48
C ARG A 57 -6.01 -9.24 5.33
N VAL A 58 -6.58 -10.45 5.34
CA VAL A 58 -6.33 -11.42 4.29
C VAL A 58 -6.88 -10.92 2.96
N LEU A 59 -8.07 -10.36 2.96
CA LEU A 59 -8.69 -9.87 1.74
C LEU A 59 -7.91 -8.68 1.16
N ASP A 60 -7.47 -7.78 2.01
CA ASP A 60 -6.69 -6.64 1.54
C ASP A 60 -5.30 -7.08 1.06
N GLY A 61 -4.71 -8.04 1.74
CA GLY A 61 -3.45 -8.63 1.29
C GLY A 61 -3.58 -9.27 -0.08
N LEU A 62 -4.73 -9.90 -0.32
CA LEU A 62 -5.00 -10.49 -1.63
C LEU A 62 -5.08 -9.41 -2.71
N VAL A 63 -5.70 -8.27 -2.41
CA VAL A 63 -5.76 -7.16 -3.34
C VAL A 63 -4.35 -6.66 -3.65
N MET A 64 -3.55 -6.43 -2.63
CA MET A 64 -2.20 -5.94 -2.84
C MET A 64 -1.36 -6.92 -3.65
N THR A 65 -1.48 -8.20 -3.36
CA THR A 65 -0.76 -9.24 -4.11
C THR A 65 -1.20 -9.25 -5.57
N THR A 66 -2.51 -9.13 -5.80
CA THR A 66 -3.04 -9.14 -7.16
C THR A 66 -2.55 -7.96 -7.97
N ILE A 67 -2.56 -6.77 -7.37
CA ILE A 67 -2.08 -5.57 -8.04
C ILE A 67 -0.57 -5.69 -8.33
N SER A 68 0.19 -6.13 -7.34
CA SER A 68 1.65 -6.22 -7.46
C SER A 68 2.08 -7.23 -8.50
N SER A 69 1.29 -8.26 -8.73
CA SER A 69 1.61 -9.27 -9.76
C SER A 69 0.87 -9.05 -11.07
N SER A 70 0.15 -7.93 -11.20
CA SER A 70 -0.60 -7.64 -12.41
C SER A 70 0.32 -7.20 -13.54
N LYS A 71 -0.24 -7.16 -14.75
CA LYS A 71 0.50 -6.64 -15.91
C LYS A 71 0.94 -5.21 -15.69
N ASP A 72 0.14 -4.44 -14.97
CA ASP A 72 0.47 -3.05 -14.74
C ASP A 72 1.74 -2.90 -13.92
N CYS A 73 2.05 -3.88 -13.10
CA CYS A 73 3.26 -3.84 -12.27
C CYS A 73 4.41 -4.65 -12.88
N MET A 74 4.09 -5.86 -13.36
CA MET A 74 5.10 -6.72 -13.98
C MET A 74 5.39 -6.27 -15.40
N GLY A 75 4.42 -5.64 -15.99
CA GLY A 75 4.57 -5.04 -17.29
C GLY A 75 4.85 -6.02 -18.39
N GLU A 76 5.53 -5.52 -19.39
CA GLU A 76 5.95 -6.30 -20.53
C GLU A 76 7.29 -6.97 -20.25
N ALA A 77 7.64 -7.06 -18.99
CA ALA A 77 8.93 -7.57 -18.56
C ALA A 77 9.26 -8.93 -19.16
N VAL A 78 8.23 -9.73 -19.32
CA VAL A 78 8.41 -11.08 -19.84
C VAL A 78 8.89 -11.06 -21.26
N GLN A 79 8.63 -9.99 -21.97
CA GLN A 79 8.86 -9.93 -23.40
C GLN A 79 10.20 -9.37 -23.80
N ASN A 80 10.84 -8.63 -22.92
CA ASN A 80 12.01 -7.88 -23.33
C ASN A 80 13.09 -7.95 -22.26
N THR A 81 13.95 -8.92 -22.40
CA THR A 81 14.92 -9.20 -21.36
C THR A 81 15.93 -8.09 -21.12
N VAL A 82 16.39 -7.43 -22.16
CA VAL A 82 17.43 -6.43 -22.01
C VAL A 82 16.92 -5.19 -21.30
N GLU A 83 15.78 -4.71 -21.74
CA GLU A 83 15.20 -3.53 -21.12
C GLU A 83 14.68 -3.84 -19.72
N ASP A 84 14.21 -5.06 -19.54
CA ASP A 84 13.77 -5.47 -18.23
C ASP A 84 14.92 -5.44 -17.21
N LEU A 85 16.08 -5.89 -17.65
CA LEU A 85 17.24 -5.84 -16.78
C LEU A 85 17.60 -4.41 -16.43
N LYS A 86 17.48 -3.51 -17.38
CA LYS A 86 17.72 -2.10 -17.11
C LYS A 86 16.72 -1.54 -16.13
N LEU A 87 15.47 -1.86 -16.35
CA LEU A 87 14.41 -1.41 -15.45
C LEU A 87 14.61 -1.97 -14.06
N ASN A 88 14.96 -3.23 -13.95
CA ASN A 88 15.20 -3.84 -12.66
C ASN A 88 16.42 -3.23 -11.96
N THR A 89 17.40 -2.83 -12.74
CA THR A 89 18.60 -2.21 -12.18
C THR A 89 18.32 -0.82 -11.68
N LEU A 90 17.53 -0.06 -12.45
CA LEU A 90 17.18 1.29 -12.09
C LEU A 90 16.06 1.33 -11.09
N GLY A 91 15.18 0.37 -11.24
CA GLY A 91 13.88 0.52 -10.65
C GLY A 91 13.66 -0.34 -9.46
N ARG A 92 14.01 0.21 -8.39
CA ARG A 92 13.45 -0.31 -7.17
C ARG A 92 12.24 0.48 -6.78
N GLU A 93 11.76 1.26 -7.76
CA GLU A 93 10.61 2.10 -7.50
C GLU A 93 9.36 1.27 -7.31
N ILE A 94 8.49 1.79 -6.46
CA ILE A 94 7.19 1.15 -6.26
C ILE A 94 6.43 1.16 -7.58
N CYS A 95 5.68 0.09 -7.84
CA CYS A 95 4.87 -0.01 -9.03
C CYS A 95 3.83 1.11 -9.06
N PRO A 96 3.68 1.82 -10.18
CA PRO A 96 2.69 2.90 -10.27
C PRO A 96 1.26 2.47 -9.95
N ALA A 97 0.88 1.22 -10.26
CA ALA A 97 -0.46 0.75 -9.94
C ALA A 97 -0.66 0.61 -8.44
N VAL A 98 0.38 0.15 -7.73
CA VAL A 98 0.33 0.07 -6.27
C VAL A 98 0.25 1.47 -5.68
N LYS A 99 1.05 2.39 -6.20
CA LYS A 99 1.04 3.76 -5.72
C LYS A 99 -0.32 4.41 -5.91
N ARG A 100 -0.94 4.18 -7.05
CA ARG A 100 -2.27 4.71 -7.33
C ARG A 100 -3.30 4.13 -6.36
N ASP A 101 -3.19 2.84 -6.08
CA ASP A 101 -4.10 2.19 -5.14
C ASP A 101 -4.02 2.84 -3.76
N VAL A 102 -2.81 3.08 -3.29
CA VAL A 102 -2.58 3.70 -1.99
C VAL A 102 -3.07 5.14 -1.99
N ASP A 103 -2.80 5.89 -3.06
CA ASP A 103 -3.24 7.27 -3.16
C ASP A 103 -4.76 7.37 -3.11
N LEU A 104 -5.46 6.50 -3.83
CA LEU A 104 -6.91 6.48 -3.82
C LEU A 104 -7.47 6.05 -2.46
N PHE A 105 -6.78 5.13 -1.81
CA PHE A 105 -7.16 4.69 -0.48
C PHE A 105 -7.14 5.87 0.51
N LEU A 106 -6.17 6.75 0.38
CA LEU A 106 -6.04 7.89 1.28
C LEU A 106 -6.86 9.10 0.84
N THR A 107 -6.83 9.44 -0.45
CA THR A 107 -7.38 10.71 -0.90
C THR A 107 -8.54 10.60 -1.88
N GLY A 108 -8.82 9.41 -2.41
CA GLY A 108 -9.94 9.24 -3.31
C GLY A 108 -11.26 9.11 -2.56
N THR A 109 -12.34 9.05 -3.32
CA THR A 109 -13.65 8.73 -2.73
C THR A 109 -13.76 7.22 -2.56
N PRO A 110 -14.68 6.74 -1.71
CA PRO A 110 -14.88 5.30 -1.58
C PRO A 110 -15.21 4.63 -2.92
N ASP A 111 -16.01 5.29 -3.76
CA ASP A 111 -16.37 4.72 -5.05
C ASP A 111 -15.14 4.62 -5.96
N GLU A 112 -14.31 5.64 -5.98
CA GLU A 112 -13.10 5.62 -6.80
C GLU A 112 -12.16 4.52 -6.36
N TYR A 113 -11.99 4.35 -5.06
CA TYR A 113 -11.10 3.34 -4.53
C TYR A 113 -11.62 1.93 -4.86
N VAL A 114 -12.90 1.70 -4.62
CA VAL A 114 -13.49 0.39 -4.90
C VAL A 114 -13.43 0.07 -6.39
N GLU A 115 -13.63 1.08 -7.22
CA GLU A 115 -13.56 0.90 -8.68
C GLU A 115 -12.15 0.49 -9.10
N GLN A 116 -11.15 1.10 -8.49
CA GLN A 116 -9.75 0.75 -8.74
C GLN A 116 -9.47 -0.69 -8.35
N VAL A 117 -9.94 -1.10 -7.16
CA VAL A 117 -9.76 -2.47 -6.69
C VAL A 117 -10.45 -3.45 -7.63
N ALA A 118 -11.63 -3.09 -8.13
CA ALA A 118 -12.41 -3.96 -9.00
C ALA A 118 -11.69 -4.29 -10.32
N GLN A 119 -10.78 -3.43 -10.74
CA GLN A 119 -10.00 -3.70 -11.95
C GLN A 119 -9.06 -4.88 -11.78
N TYR A 120 -8.71 -5.21 -10.54
CA TYR A 120 -7.76 -6.27 -10.25
C TYR A 120 -8.44 -7.49 -9.61
N LYS A 121 -9.41 -7.27 -8.74
CA LYS A 121 -10.08 -8.37 -8.06
C LYS A 121 -11.52 -7.97 -7.79
N ALA A 122 -12.42 -8.39 -8.66
CA ALA A 122 -13.81 -7.93 -8.63
C ALA A 122 -14.76 -8.85 -7.85
N LEU A 123 -14.23 -9.61 -6.88
CA LEU A 123 -15.10 -10.45 -6.05
C LEU A 123 -15.89 -9.58 -5.07
N PRO A 124 -17.20 -9.83 -4.94
CA PRO A 124 -18.01 -8.98 -4.05
C PRO A 124 -17.48 -8.87 -2.62
N VAL A 125 -16.98 -9.96 -2.04
CA VAL A 125 -16.48 -9.92 -0.67
C VAL A 125 -15.23 -9.04 -0.58
N VAL A 126 -14.40 -9.02 -1.62
CA VAL A 126 -13.20 -8.18 -1.65
C VAL A 126 -13.60 -6.73 -1.78
N LEU A 127 -14.55 -6.43 -2.66
CA LEU A 127 -14.98 -5.05 -2.87
C LEU A 127 -15.68 -4.47 -1.64
N GLU A 128 -16.46 -5.30 -0.96
CA GLU A 128 -17.11 -4.86 0.28
C GLU A 128 -16.06 -4.57 1.35
N ASN A 129 -15.07 -5.44 1.49
CA ASN A 129 -14.00 -5.22 2.44
C ASN A 129 -13.22 -3.94 2.14
N ALA A 130 -12.94 -3.71 0.85
CA ALA A 130 -12.24 -2.49 0.44
C ALA A 130 -13.02 -1.25 0.84
N ARG A 131 -14.34 -1.27 0.65
CA ARG A 131 -15.19 -0.14 1.03
C ARG A 131 -15.21 0.07 2.53
N ILE A 132 -15.27 -1.02 3.29
CA ILE A 132 -15.29 -0.93 4.75
C ILE A 132 -13.99 -0.31 5.27
N LEU A 133 -12.86 -0.77 4.77
CA LEU A 133 -11.57 -0.23 5.17
C LEU A 133 -11.44 1.24 4.78
N LYS A 134 -11.85 1.58 3.56
CA LYS A 134 -11.79 2.96 3.09
C LYS A 134 -12.66 3.87 3.95
N ASN A 135 -13.87 3.44 4.27
CA ASN A 135 -14.74 4.23 5.11
C ASN A 135 -14.16 4.41 6.52
N CYS A 136 -13.50 3.39 7.05
CA CYS A 136 -12.85 3.48 8.35
C CYS A 136 -11.74 4.53 8.33
N VAL A 137 -10.90 4.49 7.30
CA VAL A 137 -9.81 5.44 7.17
C VAL A 137 -10.33 6.86 7.02
N ASP A 138 -11.38 7.04 6.22
CA ASP A 138 -11.95 8.37 6.03
C ASP A 138 -12.58 8.90 7.33
N ALA A 139 -13.10 8.00 8.17
CA ALA A 139 -13.70 8.41 9.43
C ALA A 139 -12.64 8.74 10.50
N LYS A 140 -11.53 8.01 10.51
CA LYS A 140 -10.52 8.18 11.55
C LYS A 140 -9.50 9.26 11.24
N MET A 141 -9.20 9.47 9.97
CA MET A 141 -8.11 10.37 9.58
C MET A 141 -8.65 11.74 9.20
N THR A 142 -8.04 12.78 9.77
CA THR A 142 -8.31 14.14 9.35
C THR A 142 -7.57 14.41 8.04
N GLU A 143 -7.85 15.57 7.42
CA GLU A 143 -7.09 15.97 6.24
C GLU A 143 -5.61 16.07 6.55
N GLU A 144 -5.29 16.58 7.73
CA GLU A 144 -3.89 16.68 8.15
C GLU A 144 -3.26 15.30 8.29
N ASP A 145 -4.00 14.33 8.86
CA ASP A 145 -3.49 12.97 8.96
C ASP A 145 -3.19 12.39 7.59
N LYS A 146 -4.06 12.64 6.63
CA LYS A 146 -3.86 12.13 5.27
C LYS A 146 -2.63 12.78 4.62
N GLU A 147 -2.43 14.07 4.85
CA GLU A 147 -1.24 14.74 4.35
C GLU A 147 0.02 14.16 4.97
N ASN A 148 -0.02 13.87 6.27
CA ASN A 148 1.12 13.27 6.94
C ASN A 148 1.41 11.87 6.40
N ALA A 149 0.36 11.09 6.12
CA ALA A 149 0.54 9.77 5.54
C ALA A 149 1.17 9.86 4.14
N LEU A 150 0.71 10.81 3.34
CA LEU A 150 1.29 11.01 2.00
C LEU A 150 2.74 11.45 2.08
N SER A 151 3.06 12.32 3.04
CA SER A 151 4.43 12.76 3.26
C SER A 151 5.33 11.59 3.62
N LEU A 152 4.84 10.71 4.49
CA LEU A 152 5.59 9.52 4.86
C LEU A 152 5.78 8.59 3.67
N LEU A 153 4.74 8.38 2.88
CA LEU A 153 4.84 7.55 1.69
C LEU A 153 5.89 8.09 0.73
N ASP A 154 5.96 9.41 0.58
CA ASP A 154 6.98 10.01 -0.25
C ASP A 154 8.38 9.70 0.28
N LYS A 155 8.56 9.76 1.59
CA LYS A 155 9.84 9.36 2.20
C LYS A 155 10.17 7.90 1.91
N ILE A 156 9.15 7.04 1.96
CA ILE A 156 9.34 5.62 1.66
C ILE A 156 9.77 5.44 0.22
N TYR A 157 9.07 6.09 -0.70
CA TYR A 157 9.33 5.92 -2.13
C TYR A 157 10.70 6.46 -2.54
N THR A 158 11.18 7.48 -1.86
CA THR A 158 12.47 8.08 -2.19
C THR A 158 13.61 7.56 -1.31
N SER A 159 13.32 6.63 -0.42
CA SER A 159 14.33 6.06 0.47
C SER A 159 15.30 5.17 -0.31
N PRO A 160 16.60 5.16 0.10
CA PRO A 160 17.53 4.19 -0.48
C PRO A 160 17.10 2.74 -0.26
N LEU A 161 16.25 2.50 0.73
CA LEU A 161 15.74 1.16 1.01
C LEU A 161 14.60 0.77 0.05
N CYS A 162 14.07 1.70 -0.69
CA CYS A 162 13.08 1.47 -1.73
C CYS A 162 13.74 1.12 -3.09
#